data_16da7af157acff892b880f45659170f0
#
_entry.id   16da7af157acff892b880f45659170f0
#
_cell.length_a   1.000
_cell.length_b   1.000
_cell.length_c   1.000
_cell.angle_alpha   90.00
_cell.angle_beta   90.00
_cell.angle_gamma   90.00
#
_symmetry.space_group_name_H-M   'P 1'
#
loop_
_entity.id
_entity.type
_entity.pdbx_description
1 polymer ?
#
loop_
_entity_poly.entity_id
_entity_poly.type
_entity_poly.pdbx_seq_one_letter_code
_entity_poly.pdbx_strand_id
1 'polypeptide(L)'
;MSNTSDSSDVDKPDLHQRRQPRLLPNPMSTSLLDPSLPAHSPAFRTSSPSLLRRTPAPTPFHLQKTLILDLDETLIHSTSRPLSYAASAGGGLLGLSFGGLLGGKGRRREGHTVEVVLGGRSTTYHVYKRPYVDHFLKKVASWYTLVIYTASMPEYADPVIDWLDGGRGLFAKKLYRESCHLHTNGSYIKDLALVEADLSRVCFMDNSPVSYSWNKANALPIEGWTSDPNDEALLHSIPVLDSLRFVNDVRRVLGIRGFS
;
A
#
# COMPACT_ATOMS: atom_id res chain seq x y z
N MET A 1 -61.52 -22.39 -8.79
CA MET A 1 -60.85 -22.25 -10.08
C MET A 1 -59.42 -21.99 -9.79
N SER A 2 -58.66 -22.98 -10.00
CA SER A 2 -57.26 -23.26 -9.85
C SER A 2 -56.38 -22.37 -10.73
N ASN A 3 -55.29 -21.85 -10.16
CA ASN A 3 -54.12 -21.50 -10.96
C ASN A 3 -52.88 -21.99 -10.22
N THR A 4 -52.27 -22.97 -10.81
CA THR A 4 -50.98 -23.56 -10.52
C THR A 4 -49.90 -22.66 -11.08
N SER A 5 -48.94 -22.24 -10.24
CA SER A 5 -47.66 -21.64 -10.63
C SER A 5 -46.59 -22.70 -10.64
N ASP A 6 -46.06 -22.95 -11.81
CA ASP A 6 -44.93 -23.81 -12.11
C ASP A 6 -43.64 -23.09 -11.77
N SER A 7 -42.83 -23.67 -10.89
CA SER A 7 -41.49 -23.20 -10.55
C SER A 7 -40.46 -24.16 -11.16
N SER A 8 -39.79 -23.71 -12.20
CA SER A 8 -38.67 -24.42 -12.81
C SER A 8 -37.39 -24.13 -12.00
N ASP A 9 -36.93 -25.10 -11.24
CA ASP A 9 -35.58 -25.20 -10.69
C ASP A 9 -34.56 -25.36 -11.84
N VAL A 10 -33.60 -24.43 -11.89
CA VAL A 10 -32.45 -24.55 -12.78
C VAL A 10 -31.26 -24.96 -11.94
N ASP A 11 -30.81 -26.19 -12.16
CA ASP A 11 -29.62 -26.82 -11.60
C ASP A 11 -28.36 -25.94 -11.74
N LYS A 12 -27.67 -25.71 -10.62
CA LYS A 12 -26.31 -25.20 -10.59
C LYS A 12 -25.35 -26.37 -10.54
N PRO A 13 -24.30 -26.43 -11.40
CA PRO A 13 -23.28 -27.45 -11.28
C PRO A 13 -22.35 -27.19 -10.11
N ASP A 14 -22.23 -28.19 -9.27
CA ASP A 14 -21.31 -28.31 -8.14
C ASP A 14 -19.85 -28.48 -8.65
N LEU A 15 -18.96 -27.58 -8.33
CA LEU A 15 -17.53 -27.56 -8.69
C LEU A 15 -16.64 -27.63 -7.43
N HIS A 16 -16.84 -28.67 -6.64
CA HIS A 16 -15.89 -29.08 -5.62
C HIS A 16 -15.23 -30.39 -6.03
N GLN A 17 -14.01 -30.30 -6.58
CA GLN A 17 -12.91 -31.27 -6.34
C GLN A 17 -11.67 -30.82 -7.12
N ARG A 18 -10.80 -30.03 -6.48
CA ARG A 18 -9.38 -29.95 -6.87
C ARG A 18 -8.56 -30.85 -5.95
N ARG A 19 -8.03 -31.90 -6.56
CA ARG A 19 -7.09 -32.86 -5.96
C ARG A 19 -5.80 -32.14 -5.57
N GLN A 20 -5.34 -32.39 -4.35
CA GLN A 20 -4.01 -32.00 -3.84
C GLN A 20 -2.92 -32.81 -4.58
N PRO A 21 -1.78 -32.19 -4.92
CA PRO A 21 -0.62 -32.94 -5.41
C PRO A 21 0.06 -33.68 -4.26
N ARG A 22 0.27 -34.98 -4.44
CA ARG A 22 1.07 -35.85 -3.56
C ARG A 22 2.54 -35.42 -3.61
N LEU A 23 3.12 -35.14 -2.45
CA LEU A 23 4.55 -35.01 -2.25
C LEU A 23 5.19 -36.42 -2.34
N LEU A 24 6.18 -36.56 -3.21
CA LEU A 24 7.05 -37.73 -3.29
C LEU A 24 8.20 -37.56 -2.29
N PRO A 25 8.68 -38.63 -1.62
CA PRO A 25 9.80 -38.55 -0.70
C PRO A 25 11.15 -38.52 -1.44
N ASN A 26 12.07 -37.70 -0.94
CA ASN A 26 13.46 -37.66 -1.40
C ASN A 26 14.22 -38.95 -1.02
N PRO A 27 15.08 -39.48 -1.89
CA PRO A 27 15.94 -40.61 -1.56
C PRO A 27 17.12 -40.15 -0.70
N MET A 28 17.37 -40.91 0.36
CA MET A 28 18.55 -40.86 1.20
C MET A 28 19.79 -41.25 0.39
N SER A 29 20.81 -40.39 0.40
CA SER A 29 22.17 -40.77 -0.05
C SER A 29 23.00 -41.21 1.13
N THR A 30 23.30 -42.46 1.16
CA THR A 30 24.33 -43.07 2.03
C THR A 30 25.70 -42.83 1.39
N SER A 31 26.61 -42.15 2.07
CA SER A 31 28.03 -42.11 1.73
C SER A 31 28.83 -43.00 2.62
N LEU A 32 29.56 -43.90 1.97
CA LEU A 32 30.49 -44.89 2.56
C LEU A 32 31.75 -44.18 3.06
N LEU A 33 32.19 -44.67 4.24
CA LEU A 33 33.45 -44.37 4.89
C LEU A 33 34.61 -45.06 4.14
N ASP A 34 35.69 -44.32 3.90
CA ASP A 34 36.98 -44.88 3.51
C ASP A 34 38.03 -44.49 4.57
N PRO A 35 38.77 -45.45 5.19
CA PRO A 35 39.77 -45.16 6.18
C PRO A 35 41.19 -45.31 5.62
N SER A 36 41.94 -44.24 5.53
CA SER A 36 43.43 -44.35 5.46
C SER A 36 44.07 -43.06 6.02
N LEU A 37 44.71 -43.23 7.17
CA LEU A 37 45.66 -42.29 7.77
C LEU A 37 47.00 -42.28 7.01
N PRO A 38 47.84 -41.22 7.13
CA PRO A 38 48.76 -41.17 8.29
C PRO A 38 48.92 -39.78 8.96
N ALA A 39 49.37 -39.88 10.19
CA ALA A 39 49.68 -38.82 11.11
C ALA A 39 50.88 -37.97 10.69
N HIS A 40 50.74 -36.66 10.72
CA HIS A 40 51.84 -35.69 10.91
C HIS A 40 51.30 -34.55 11.81
N SER A 41 51.89 -34.47 13.02
CA SER A 41 51.76 -33.32 13.89
C SER A 41 52.51 -32.12 13.29
N PRO A 42 51.93 -30.95 13.35
CA PRO A 42 52.71 -29.73 13.45
C PRO A 42 52.25 -28.80 14.58
N ALA A 43 53.24 -28.39 15.29
CA ALA A 43 53.44 -27.10 15.97
C ALA A 43 52.21 -26.26 16.35
N PHE A 44 52.04 -26.14 17.65
CA PHE A 44 51.27 -25.09 18.31
C PHE A 44 51.69 -23.71 17.79
N ARG A 45 50.87 -23.08 16.96
CA ARG A 45 50.85 -21.63 16.78
C ARG A 45 49.73 -21.07 17.65
N THR A 46 50.08 -20.46 18.76
CA THR A 46 49.20 -19.62 19.53
C THR A 46 48.88 -18.37 18.69
N SER A 47 47.78 -18.45 17.96
CA SER A 47 47.16 -17.25 17.38
C SER A 47 46.32 -16.60 18.47
N SER A 48 46.77 -15.44 18.94
CA SER A 48 46.00 -14.55 19.78
C SER A 48 44.62 -14.33 19.17
N PRO A 49 43.51 -14.38 19.95
CA PRO A 49 42.18 -14.00 19.40
C PRO A 49 42.23 -12.54 19.04
N SER A 50 42.20 -12.26 17.76
CA SER A 50 41.92 -10.93 17.26
C SER A 50 40.56 -10.52 17.82
N LEU A 51 40.56 -9.52 18.70
CA LEU A 51 39.36 -8.82 19.14
C LEU A 51 38.69 -8.24 17.89
N LEU A 52 37.84 -9.05 17.24
CA LEU A 52 36.87 -8.56 16.29
C LEU A 52 36.05 -7.51 17.04
N ARG A 53 36.37 -6.26 16.77
CA ARG A 53 35.61 -5.11 17.24
C ARG A 53 34.17 -5.32 16.76
N ARG A 54 33.33 -5.86 17.66
CA ARG A 54 31.89 -5.96 17.41
C ARG A 54 31.43 -4.52 17.19
N THR A 55 31.13 -4.19 15.96
CA THR A 55 30.36 -2.95 15.67
C THR A 55 29.09 -3.08 16.49
N PRO A 56 28.74 -2.08 17.32
CA PRO A 56 27.48 -2.09 18.05
C PRO A 56 26.35 -2.32 17.06
N ALA A 57 25.44 -3.26 17.38
CA ALA A 57 24.22 -3.40 16.59
C ALA A 57 23.52 -2.04 16.52
N PRO A 58 23.03 -1.62 15.34
CA PRO A 58 22.34 -0.35 15.22
C PRO A 58 21.23 -0.31 16.27
N THR A 59 21.22 0.76 17.08
CA THR A 59 20.13 0.95 18.05
C THR A 59 18.81 1.15 17.30
N PRO A 60 17.66 0.78 17.89
CA PRO A 60 16.34 0.93 17.24
C PRO A 60 16.08 2.34 16.70
N PHE A 61 16.71 3.37 17.26
CA PHE A 61 16.62 4.76 16.79
C PHE A 61 17.24 5.00 15.41
N HIS A 62 18.20 4.18 14.99
CA HIS A 62 18.92 4.36 13.73
C HIS A 62 18.33 3.53 12.57
N LEU A 63 17.39 2.66 12.86
CA LEU A 63 16.71 1.89 11.84
C LEU A 63 15.58 2.73 11.27
N GLN A 64 15.62 2.94 9.95
CA GLN A 64 14.55 3.64 9.23
C GLN A 64 13.22 2.89 9.39
N LYS A 65 12.16 3.60 9.78
CA LYS A 65 10.81 3.03 9.93
C LYS A 65 10.13 2.86 8.60
N THR A 66 9.11 2.03 8.57
CA THR A 66 8.29 1.78 7.38
C THR A 66 6.99 2.57 7.47
N LEU A 67 6.66 3.28 6.38
CA LEU A 67 5.37 3.91 6.19
C LEU A 67 4.64 3.17 5.07
N ILE A 68 3.57 2.47 5.46
CA ILE A 68 2.66 1.83 4.53
C ILE A 68 1.59 2.85 4.15
N LEU A 69 1.33 2.97 2.86
CA LEU A 69 0.39 3.91 2.27
C LEU A 69 -0.65 3.15 1.47
N ASP A 70 -1.92 3.41 1.73
CA ASP A 70 -2.99 3.06 0.82
C ASP A 70 -2.96 3.97 -0.42
N LEU A 71 -3.65 3.58 -1.48
CA LEU A 71 -3.63 4.25 -2.77
C LEU A 71 -4.91 5.05 -3.03
N ASP A 72 -6.03 4.36 -3.21
CA ASP A 72 -7.30 4.95 -3.63
C ASP A 72 -7.97 5.72 -2.48
N GLU A 73 -8.48 6.92 -2.74
CA GLU A 73 -9.02 7.89 -1.80
C GLU A 73 -8.03 8.33 -0.69
N THR A 74 -6.82 7.77 -0.67
CA THR A 74 -5.73 8.18 0.24
C THR A 74 -4.72 9.09 -0.45
N LEU A 75 -4.11 8.66 -1.54
CA LEU A 75 -3.12 9.41 -2.33
C LEU A 75 -3.69 9.97 -3.64
N ILE A 76 -4.65 9.25 -4.21
CA ILE A 76 -5.28 9.56 -5.49
C ILE A 76 -6.79 9.29 -5.40
N HIS A 77 -7.52 9.75 -6.41
CA HIS A 77 -8.87 9.27 -6.70
C HIS A 77 -9.03 9.00 -8.18
N SER A 78 -9.76 7.93 -8.53
CA SER A 78 -10.01 7.56 -9.91
C SER A 78 -11.49 7.47 -10.24
N THR A 79 -11.84 7.85 -11.47
CA THR A 79 -13.21 7.80 -11.97
C THR A 79 -13.25 7.20 -13.37
N SER A 80 -14.35 6.53 -13.72
CA SER A 80 -14.59 6.03 -15.09
C SER A 80 -14.98 7.13 -16.08
N ARG A 81 -15.31 8.32 -15.58
CA ARG A 81 -15.62 9.53 -16.40
C ARG A 81 -14.77 10.67 -15.91
N PRO A 82 -14.30 11.57 -16.82
CA PRO A 82 -13.57 12.75 -16.41
C PRO A 82 -14.37 13.58 -15.39
N LEU A 83 -13.71 14.03 -14.32
CA LEU A 83 -14.31 15.03 -13.42
C LEU A 83 -14.50 16.31 -14.21
N SER A 84 -15.72 16.56 -14.66
CA SER A 84 -16.10 17.86 -15.18
C SER A 84 -16.24 18.81 -13.98
N TYR A 85 -15.33 19.74 -13.85
CA TYR A 85 -15.52 20.91 -13.02
C TYR A 85 -16.63 21.74 -13.69
N ALA A 86 -17.87 21.50 -13.29
CA ALA A 86 -18.87 22.54 -13.42
C ALA A 86 -18.35 23.70 -12.55
N ALA A 87 -17.78 24.70 -13.19
CA ALA A 87 -17.58 25.98 -12.56
C ALA A 87 -18.90 26.30 -11.87
N SER A 88 -18.89 26.46 -10.55
CA SER A 88 -19.99 27.05 -9.79
C SER A 88 -20.12 28.51 -10.26
N ALA A 89 -20.57 28.69 -11.49
CA ALA A 89 -21.12 29.93 -11.92
C ALA A 89 -22.47 30.04 -11.24
N GLY A 90 -22.49 30.76 -10.12
CA GLY A 90 -23.71 31.22 -9.50
C GLY A 90 -24.63 31.76 -10.59
N GLY A 91 -25.84 31.18 -10.69
CA GLY A 91 -26.85 31.60 -11.61
C GLY A 91 -27.16 33.08 -11.43
N GLY A 92 -26.60 33.90 -12.27
CA GLY A 92 -27.02 35.26 -12.53
C GLY A 92 -27.63 35.28 -13.91
N LEU A 93 -28.97 35.29 -13.96
CA LEU A 93 -29.76 35.55 -15.12
C LEU A 93 -29.51 36.99 -15.57
N LEU A 94 -28.60 37.21 -16.47
CA LEU A 94 -28.55 38.34 -17.44
C LEU A 94 -27.20 38.27 -18.19
N GLY A 95 -27.27 37.83 -19.43
CA GLY A 95 -26.11 37.80 -20.32
C GLY A 95 -25.60 39.17 -20.66
N LEU A 96 -24.38 39.46 -20.24
CA LEU A 96 -23.51 40.45 -20.92
C LEU A 96 -22.07 39.89 -20.76
N SER A 97 -21.62 39.29 -21.87
CA SER A 97 -20.24 38.88 -22.04
C SER A 97 -19.35 40.09 -22.13
N PHE A 98 -18.71 40.50 -21.05
CA PHE A 98 -17.59 41.44 -21.08
C PHE A 98 -16.31 40.68 -20.95
N GLY A 99 -15.54 40.61 -22.03
CA GLY A 99 -14.24 39.97 -22.08
C GLY A 99 -13.30 40.52 -21.03
N GLY A 100 -13.06 39.74 -19.99
CA GLY A 100 -12.17 40.05 -18.89
C GLY A 100 -10.74 39.65 -19.20
N LEU A 101 -9.89 40.61 -19.40
CA LEU A 101 -8.43 40.51 -19.56
C LEU A 101 -7.75 40.38 -18.21
N LEU A 102 -8.10 39.37 -17.40
CA LEU A 102 -7.37 38.95 -16.22
C LEU A 102 -7.43 37.41 -16.13
N GLY A 103 -6.50 36.80 -16.87
CA GLY A 103 -6.33 35.37 -16.92
C GLY A 103 -5.86 34.79 -15.57
N GLY A 104 -6.80 34.57 -14.66
CA GLY A 104 -6.60 33.56 -13.64
C GLY A 104 -6.53 32.23 -14.35
N LYS A 105 -5.33 31.69 -14.56
CA LYS A 105 -5.13 30.30 -14.96
C LYS A 105 -5.73 29.40 -13.88
N GLY A 106 -7.02 29.11 -14.03
CA GLY A 106 -7.61 27.98 -13.31
C GLY A 106 -6.74 26.78 -13.63
N ARG A 107 -6.00 26.32 -12.64
CA ARG A 107 -5.10 25.19 -12.75
C ARG A 107 -5.99 23.99 -13.05
N ARG A 108 -6.16 23.65 -14.35
CA ARG A 108 -6.75 22.39 -14.74
C ARG A 108 -5.95 21.32 -14.00
N ARG A 109 -6.59 20.57 -13.14
CA ARG A 109 -5.96 19.36 -12.59
C ARG A 109 -5.71 18.46 -13.77
N GLU A 110 -4.45 18.24 -14.10
CA GLU A 110 -4.06 17.25 -15.07
C GLU A 110 -4.39 15.87 -14.47
N GLY A 111 -5.52 15.30 -14.92
CA GLY A 111 -5.85 13.90 -14.68
C GLY A 111 -4.92 13.04 -15.51
N HIS A 112 -4.43 11.97 -14.92
CA HIS A 112 -3.73 10.91 -15.64
C HIS A 112 -4.74 9.87 -16.12
N THR A 113 -4.58 9.35 -17.33
CA THR A 113 -5.48 8.35 -17.89
C THR A 113 -4.78 7.00 -17.88
N VAL A 114 -5.42 6.02 -17.25
CA VAL A 114 -4.94 4.64 -17.21
C VAL A 114 -5.96 3.75 -17.91
N GLU A 115 -5.50 2.97 -18.88
CA GLU A 115 -6.30 1.94 -19.53
C GLU A 115 -6.03 0.59 -18.89
N VAL A 116 -7.07 -0.06 -18.39
CA VAL A 116 -7.01 -1.35 -17.72
C VAL A 116 -7.76 -2.39 -18.55
N VAL A 117 -7.09 -3.46 -18.93
CA VAL A 117 -7.70 -4.58 -19.67
C VAL A 117 -7.91 -5.75 -18.71
N LEU A 118 -9.19 -6.06 -18.40
CA LEU A 118 -9.58 -7.17 -17.56
C LEU A 118 -10.56 -8.06 -18.31
N GLY A 119 -10.24 -9.36 -18.42
CA GLY A 119 -11.11 -10.32 -19.08
C GLY A 119 -11.48 -9.97 -20.54
N GLY A 120 -10.55 -9.32 -21.27
CA GLY A 120 -10.75 -8.89 -22.65
C GLY A 120 -11.59 -7.60 -22.79
N ARG A 121 -11.94 -6.94 -21.69
CA ARG A 121 -12.62 -5.63 -21.70
C ARG A 121 -11.63 -4.55 -21.28
N SER A 122 -11.50 -3.51 -22.11
CA SER A 122 -10.76 -2.31 -21.76
C SER A 122 -11.65 -1.31 -21.03
N THR A 123 -11.12 -0.76 -19.94
CA THR A 123 -11.77 0.31 -19.16
C THR A 123 -10.76 1.42 -18.93
N THR A 124 -11.14 2.64 -19.27
CA THR A 124 -10.31 3.83 -19.04
C THR A 124 -10.66 4.46 -17.71
N TYR A 125 -9.66 4.70 -16.88
CA TYR A 125 -9.78 5.42 -15.61
C TYR A 125 -9.10 6.78 -15.72
N HIS A 126 -9.76 7.81 -15.20
CA HIS A 126 -9.18 9.14 -15.02
C HIS A 126 -8.73 9.29 -13.58
N VAL A 127 -7.43 9.37 -13.36
CA VAL A 127 -6.79 9.37 -12.05
C VAL A 127 -6.35 10.79 -11.69
N TYR A 128 -6.70 11.24 -10.50
CA TYR A 128 -6.40 12.59 -10.00
C TYR A 128 -5.55 12.47 -8.72
N LYS A 129 -4.53 13.29 -8.64
CA LYS A 129 -3.69 13.41 -7.44
C LYS A 129 -4.42 14.19 -6.35
N ARG A 130 -4.40 13.67 -5.11
CA ARG A 130 -4.79 14.42 -3.92
C ARG A 130 -3.90 15.66 -3.80
N PRO A 131 -4.42 16.80 -3.33
CA PRO A 131 -3.59 17.98 -3.06
C PRO A 131 -2.35 17.63 -2.26
N TYR A 132 -1.22 18.23 -2.60
CA TYR A 132 0.08 18.07 -1.96
C TYR A 132 0.71 16.68 -2.00
N VAL A 133 0.17 15.68 -2.70
CA VAL A 133 0.71 14.31 -2.69
C VAL A 133 2.18 14.24 -3.12
N ASP A 134 2.59 14.99 -4.14
CA ASP A 134 3.99 14.97 -4.60
C ASP A 134 4.94 15.58 -3.54
N HIS A 135 4.50 16.64 -2.86
CA HIS A 135 5.24 17.23 -1.74
C HIS A 135 5.34 16.26 -0.56
N PHE A 136 4.20 15.66 -0.19
CA PHE A 136 4.13 14.65 0.87
C PHE A 136 5.06 13.49 0.61
N LEU A 137 4.94 12.83 -0.54
CA LEU A 137 5.77 11.67 -0.90
C LEU A 137 7.26 12.01 -0.90
N LYS A 138 7.65 13.14 -1.49
CA LYS A 138 9.04 13.61 -1.48
C LYS A 138 9.57 13.81 -0.05
N LYS A 139 8.72 14.33 0.85
CA LYS A 139 9.11 14.61 2.24
C LYS A 139 9.27 13.31 3.02
N VAL A 140 8.25 12.44 3.01
CA VAL A 140 8.24 11.22 3.82
C VAL A 140 9.20 10.14 3.29
N ALA A 141 9.51 10.11 2.00
CA ALA A 141 10.52 9.20 1.43
C ALA A 141 11.93 9.46 1.99
N SER A 142 12.23 10.68 2.43
CA SER A 142 13.51 10.98 3.10
C SER A 142 13.57 10.45 4.53
N TRP A 143 12.46 10.01 5.11
CA TRP A 143 12.32 9.60 6.50
C TRP A 143 12.00 8.14 6.69
N TYR A 144 11.23 7.57 5.76
CA TYR A 144 10.63 6.25 5.85
C TYR A 144 10.97 5.40 4.62
N THR A 145 11.04 4.09 4.82
CA THR A 145 10.87 3.14 3.72
C THR A 145 9.39 3.15 3.33
N LEU A 146 9.07 3.57 2.10
CA LEU A 146 7.68 3.65 1.64
C LEU A 146 7.24 2.33 1.01
N VAL A 147 6.03 1.90 1.37
CA VAL A 147 5.37 0.72 0.82
C VAL A 147 3.95 1.09 0.40
N ILE A 148 3.56 0.75 -0.81
CA ILE A 148 2.15 0.81 -1.20
C ILE A 148 1.47 -0.51 -0.81
N TYR A 149 0.30 -0.42 -0.17
CA TYR A 149 -0.55 -1.57 0.11
C TYR A 149 -1.99 -1.23 -0.22
N THR A 150 -2.47 -1.67 -1.37
CA THR A 150 -3.79 -1.34 -1.91
C THR A 150 -4.69 -2.56 -2.02
N ALA A 151 -6.01 -2.36 -1.91
CA ALA A 151 -7.01 -3.35 -2.25
C ALA A 151 -7.34 -3.40 -3.75
N SER A 152 -6.66 -2.59 -4.56
CA SER A 152 -6.77 -2.60 -6.02
C SER A 152 -5.94 -3.72 -6.65
N MET A 153 -6.34 -4.11 -7.86
CA MET A 153 -5.62 -5.13 -8.64
C MET A 153 -4.39 -4.51 -9.30
N PRO A 154 -3.30 -5.31 -9.52
CA PRO A 154 -2.05 -4.80 -10.08
C PRO A 154 -2.22 -4.17 -11.47
N GLU A 155 -3.12 -4.69 -12.30
CA GLU A 155 -3.36 -4.17 -13.66
C GLU A 155 -3.81 -2.70 -13.66
N TYR A 156 -4.50 -2.27 -12.59
CA TYR A 156 -4.87 -0.87 -12.39
C TYR A 156 -3.82 -0.12 -11.56
N ALA A 157 -3.37 -0.72 -10.46
CA ALA A 157 -2.57 0.00 -9.47
C ALA A 157 -1.14 0.27 -9.94
N ASP A 158 -0.49 -0.66 -10.68
CA ASP A 158 0.90 -0.49 -11.13
C ASP A 158 1.12 0.76 -11.99
N PRO A 159 0.36 0.98 -13.07
CA PRO A 159 0.55 2.20 -13.88
C PRO A 159 0.25 3.48 -13.10
N VAL A 160 -0.65 3.44 -12.12
CA VAL A 160 -0.94 4.59 -11.24
C VAL A 160 0.23 4.86 -10.29
N ILE A 161 0.77 3.81 -9.67
CA ILE A 161 1.93 3.91 -8.76
C ILE A 161 3.16 4.39 -9.53
N ASP A 162 3.40 3.89 -10.72
CA ASP A 162 4.53 4.31 -11.57
C ASP A 162 4.41 5.79 -11.97
N TRP A 163 3.19 6.25 -12.26
CA TRP A 163 2.93 7.66 -12.50
C TRP A 163 3.14 8.53 -11.24
N LEU A 164 2.73 8.05 -10.06
CA LEU A 164 3.02 8.72 -8.78
C LEU A 164 4.52 8.74 -8.48
N ASP A 165 5.21 7.65 -8.75
CA ASP A 165 6.66 7.53 -8.56
C ASP A 165 7.45 8.48 -9.48
N GLY A 166 7.00 8.59 -10.73
CA GLY A 166 7.67 9.42 -11.75
C GLY A 166 9.12 9.05 -11.98
N GLY A 167 9.49 7.77 -11.82
CA GLY A 167 10.83 7.23 -12.01
C GLY A 167 11.81 7.55 -10.85
N ARG A 168 11.31 7.97 -9.69
CA ARG A 168 12.13 8.36 -8.53
C ARG A 168 12.53 7.18 -7.64
N GLY A 169 11.91 6.01 -7.80
CA GLY A 169 12.14 4.84 -6.96
C GLY A 169 11.74 5.04 -5.50
N LEU A 170 10.60 5.72 -5.26
CA LEU A 170 10.14 6.06 -3.92
C LEU A 170 9.66 4.84 -3.13
N PHE A 171 9.06 3.86 -3.81
CA PHE A 171 8.37 2.75 -3.17
C PHE A 171 9.24 1.49 -3.19
N ALA A 172 9.64 1.04 -2.01
CA ALA A 172 10.46 -0.16 -1.84
C ALA A 172 9.69 -1.46 -2.10
N LYS A 173 8.37 -1.44 -1.91
CA LYS A 173 7.48 -2.60 -2.10
C LYS A 173 6.09 -2.14 -2.49
N LYS A 174 5.42 -2.96 -3.30
CA LYS A 174 4.02 -2.79 -3.69
C LYS A 174 3.27 -4.08 -3.32
N LEU A 175 2.14 -3.97 -2.63
CA LEU A 175 1.22 -5.05 -2.28
C LEU A 175 -0.16 -4.70 -2.79
N TYR A 176 -0.84 -5.68 -3.38
CA TYR A 176 -2.12 -5.50 -4.05
C TYR A 176 -3.20 -6.35 -3.39
N ARG A 177 -4.38 -6.40 -3.99
CA ARG A 177 -5.56 -7.11 -3.49
C ARG A 177 -5.29 -8.57 -3.12
N GLU A 178 -4.48 -9.29 -3.86
CA GLU A 178 -4.14 -10.69 -3.58
C GLU A 178 -3.38 -10.88 -2.26
N SER A 179 -2.77 -9.80 -1.75
CA SER A 179 -2.13 -9.79 -0.42
C SER A 179 -3.09 -9.39 0.70
N CYS A 180 -4.32 -9.00 0.39
CA CYS A 180 -5.33 -8.62 1.36
C CYS A 180 -6.18 -9.81 1.79
N HIS A 181 -6.75 -9.73 3.00
CA HIS A 181 -7.74 -10.69 3.49
C HIS A 181 -9.14 -10.14 3.26
N LEU A 182 -9.97 -10.90 2.55
CA LEU A 182 -11.37 -10.51 2.34
C LEU A 182 -12.15 -10.64 3.66
N HIS A 183 -12.73 -9.54 4.10
CA HIS A 183 -13.61 -9.49 5.26
C HIS A 183 -15.04 -9.89 4.87
N THR A 184 -15.84 -10.36 5.84
CA THR A 184 -17.21 -10.85 5.63
C THR A 184 -18.17 -9.82 5.02
N ASN A 185 -17.88 -8.52 5.20
CA ASN A 185 -18.66 -7.43 4.60
C ASN A 185 -18.24 -7.04 3.17
N GLY A 186 -17.29 -7.80 2.56
CA GLY A 186 -16.77 -7.52 1.23
C GLY A 186 -15.60 -6.52 1.19
N SER A 187 -15.20 -5.92 2.33
CA SER A 187 -14.01 -5.07 2.42
C SER A 187 -12.74 -5.89 2.57
N TYR A 188 -11.58 -5.24 2.48
CA TYR A 188 -10.29 -5.89 2.56
C TYR A 188 -9.51 -5.46 3.81
N ILE A 189 -8.95 -6.45 4.53
CA ILE A 189 -8.04 -6.23 5.66
C ILE A 189 -6.61 -6.39 5.15
N LYS A 190 -5.72 -5.51 5.60
CA LYS A 190 -4.30 -5.49 5.21
C LYS A 190 -3.45 -5.96 6.39
N ASP A 191 -2.77 -7.10 6.22
CA ASP A 191 -1.87 -7.64 7.24
C ASP A 191 -0.50 -6.95 7.15
N LEU A 192 -0.17 -6.15 8.15
CA LEU A 192 1.09 -5.41 8.19
C LEU A 192 2.30 -6.30 8.40
N ALA A 193 2.13 -7.52 8.95
CA ALA A 193 3.22 -8.49 9.15
C ALA A 193 3.81 -8.98 7.81
N LEU A 194 3.08 -8.88 6.70
CA LEU A 194 3.60 -9.16 5.36
C LEU A 194 4.63 -8.12 4.88
N VAL A 195 4.66 -6.96 5.52
CA VAL A 195 5.57 -5.86 5.17
C VAL A 195 6.78 -5.85 6.11
N GLU A 196 6.53 -5.87 7.41
CA GLU A 196 7.55 -5.75 8.45
C GLU A 196 7.13 -6.55 9.68
N ALA A 197 7.99 -7.43 10.15
CA ALA A 197 7.71 -8.27 11.32
C ALA A 197 7.67 -7.46 12.64
N ASP A 198 8.51 -6.43 12.75
CA ASP A 198 8.52 -5.54 13.91
C ASP A 198 7.53 -4.39 13.74
N LEU A 199 6.30 -4.62 14.16
CA LEU A 199 5.23 -3.61 14.08
C LEU A 199 5.47 -2.37 14.92
N SER A 200 6.44 -2.35 15.84
CA SER A 200 6.81 -1.13 16.57
C SER A 200 7.36 -0.03 15.64
N ARG A 201 7.77 -0.44 14.43
CA ARG A 201 8.41 0.42 13.44
C ARG A 201 7.53 0.74 12.22
N VAL A 202 6.28 0.31 12.23
CA VAL A 202 5.36 0.44 11.09
C VAL A 202 4.30 1.50 11.38
N CYS A 203 4.19 2.49 10.49
CA CYS A 203 3.05 3.40 10.40
C CYS A 203 2.21 3.00 9.19
N PHE A 204 0.88 3.01 9.32
CA PHE A 204 -0.03 2.64 8.25
C PHE A 204 -1.08 3.72 8.03
N MET A 205 -1.03 4.42 6.90
CA MET A 205 -1.98 5.45 6.50
C MET A 205 -3.00 4.86 5.52
N ASP A 206 -4.27 4.91 5.90
CA ASP A 206 -5.39 4.36 5.14
C ASP A 206 -6.68 5.08 5.52
N ASN A 207 -7.60 5.28 4.57
CA ASN A 207 -8.89 5.92 4.79
C ASN A 207 -9.99 4.93 5.27
N SER A 208 -9.74 3.62 5.18
CA SER A 208 -10.71 2.59 5.53
C SER A 208 -10.42 1.97 6.91
N PRO A 209 -11.30 2.13 7.92
CA PRO A 209 -11.14 1.50 9.23
C PRO A 209 -11.04 -0.03 9.19
N VAL A 210 -11.65 -0.67 8.20
CA VAL A 210 -11.59 -2.12 8.03
C VAL A 210 -10.17 -2.55 7.64
N SER A 211 -9.49 -1.79 6.79
CA SER A 211 -8.15 -2.12 6.31
C SER A 211 -7.14 -2.32 7.43
N TYR A 212 -7.22 -1.51 8.51
CA TYR A 212 -6.32 -1.58 9.66
C TYR A 212 -6.90 -2.24 10.90
N SER A 213 -8.02 -2.95 10.76
CA SER A 213 -8.74 -3.54 11.91
C SER A 213 -7.91 -4.52 12.74
N TRP A 214 -6.97 -5.23 12.13
CA TRP A 214 -6.06 -6.14 12.83
C TRP A 214 -4.90 -5.42 13.55
N ASN A 215 -4.51 -4.23 13.09
CA ASN A 215 -3.37 -3.49 13.60
C ASN A 215 -3.71 -2.02 13.89
N LYS A 216 -4.82 -1.77 14.58
CA LYS A 216 -5.34 -0.41 14.87
C LYS A 216 -4.30 0.52 15.50
N ALA A 217 -3.44 -0.01 16.37
CA ALA A 217 -2.40 0.78 17.03
C ALA A 217 -1.31 1.31 16.08
N ASN A 218 -1.21 0.76 14.86
CA ASN A 218 -0.29 1.21 13.82
C ASN A 218 -0.93 2.21 12.85
N ALA A 219 -2.26 2.38 12.94
CA ALA A 219 -3.00 3.18 11.98
C ALA A 219 -2.78 4.67 12.19
N LEU A 220 -2.61 5.38 11.09
CA LEU A 220 -2.74 6.82 10.94
C LEU A 220 -3.92 7.07 10.00
N PRO A 221 -5.16 7.09 10.52
CA PRO A 221 -6.34 7.29 9.70
C PRO A 221 -6.29 8.64 8.99
N ILE A 222 -6.77 8.64 7.76
CA ILE A 222 -6.93 9.83 6.95
C ILE A 222 -8.34 9.82 6.34
N GLU A 223 -8.96 10.98 6.20
CA GLU A 223 -10.26 11.06 5.53
C GLU A 223 -10.12 10.73 4.04
N GLY A 224 -11.10 9.97 3.52
CA GLY A 224 -11.15 9.62 2.10
C GLY A 224 -11.30 10.87 1.25
N TRP A 225 -10.46 11.01 0.22
CA TRP A 225 -10.47 12.14 -0.70
C TRP A 225 -10.98 11.75 -2.08
N THR A 226 -11.90 12.51 -2.63
CA THR A 226 -12.45 12.28 -3.98
C THR A 226 -12.22 13.45 -4.91
N SER A 227 -12.37 14.70 -4.46
CA SER A 227 -12.30 15.85 -5.39
C SER A 227 -12.02 17.22 -4.77
N ASP A 228 -12.01 17.36 -3.44
CA ASP A 228 -11.80 18.70 -2.82
C ASP A 228 -10.42 19.27 -3.19
N PRO A 229 -10.37 20.44 -3.87
CA PRO A 229 -9.13 21.09 -4.23
C PRO A 229 -8.38 21.71 -3.04
N ASN A 230 -9.06 21.92 -1.93
CA ASN A 230 -8.52 22.57 -0.74
C ASN A 230 -8.15 21.55 0.35
N ASP A 231 -8.17 20.24 0.03
CA ASP A 231 -7.77 19.21 0.98
C ASP A 231 -6.30 19.38 1.43
N GLU A 232 -6.08 19.42 2.72
CA GLU A 232 -4.77 19.58 3.36
C GLU A 232 -4.39 18.39 4.25
N ALA A 233 -5.15 17.29 4.22
CA ALA A 233 -4.95 16.17 5.14
C ALA A 233 -3.54 15.56 5.04
N LEU A 234 -2.99 15.46 3.82
CA LEU A 234 -1.60 15.01 3.63
C LEU A 234 -0.59 15.98 4.26
N LEU A 235 -0.80 17.30 4.16
CA LEU A 235 0.07 18.29 4.83
C LEU A 235 0.00 18.16 6.36
N HIS A 236 -1.21 18.02 6.91
CA HIS A 236 -1.43 17.90 8.34
C HIS A 236 -0.86 16.59 8.93
N SER A 237 -0.67 15.57 8.11
CA SER A 237 -0.04 14.31 8.54
C SER A 237 1.49 14.41 8.69
N ILE A 238 2.15 15.36 8.00
CA ILE A 238 3.61 15.49 7.98
C ILE A 238 4.21 15.72 9.38
N PRO A 239 3.71 16.64 10.23
CA PRO A 239 4.27 16.85 11.58
C PRO A 239 4.16 15.61 12.47
N VAL A 240 3.08 14.84 12.32
CA VAL A 240 2.90 13.59 13.06
C VAL A 240 3.95 12.58 12.63
N LEU A 241 4.10 12.37 11.33
CA LEU A 241 5.09 11.46 10.77
C LEU A 241 6.52 11.88 11.12
N ASP A 242 6.82 13.19 11.16
CA ASP A 242 8.13 13.67 11.59
C ASP A 242 8.41 13.28 13.06
N SER A 243 7.44 13.45 13.96
CA SER A 243 7.58 13.06 15.35
C SER A 243 7.76 11.56 15.57
N LEU A 244 7.07 10.74 14.79
CA LEU A 244 7.13 9.27 14.89
C LEU A 244 8.50 8.68 14.51
N ARG A 245 9.33 9.41 13.80
CA ARG A 245 10.70 8.98 13.46
C ARG A 245 11.54 8.71 14.72
N PHE A 246 11.29 9.44 15.78
CA PHE A 246 12.14 9.48 16.98
C PHE A 246 11.63 8.61 18.14
N VAL A 247 10.50 7.95 17.99
CA VAL A 247 9.93 7.06 19.01
C VAL A 247 10.43 5.63 18.86
N ASN A 248 10.54 4.89 19.96
CA ASN A 248 10.93 3.47 19.91
C ASN A 248 9.81 2.57 19.38
N ASP A 249 8.55 2.94 19.66
CA ASP A 249 7.38 2.19 19.26
C ASP A 249 6.28 3.17 18.85
N VAL A 250 5.96 3.18 17.55
CA VAL A 250 4.96 4.10 16.97
C VAL A 250 3.57 3.87 17.56
N ARG A 251 3.26 2.66 18.00
CA ARG A 251 1.95 2.28 18.55
C ARG A 251 1.65 2.98 19.85
N ARG A 252 2.67 3.37 20.62
CA ARG A 252 2.52 4.15 21.85
C ARG A 252 2.04 5.58 21.59
N VAL A 253 2.30 6.11 20.42
CA VAL A 253 1.88 7.46 20.03
C VAL A 253 0.57 7.41 19.25
N LEU A 254 0.47 6.53 18.28
CA LEU A 254 -0.72 6.39 17.43
C LEU A 254 -1.92 5.88 18.23
N GLY A 255 -1.72 4.91 19.14
CA GLY A 255 -2.77 4.34 19.98
C GLY A 255 -3.38 5.31 21.00
N ILE A 256 -2.65 6.35 21.42
CA ILE A 256 -3.16 7.38 22.37
C ILE A 256 -4.21 8.29 21.69
N ARG A 257 -4.18 8.43 20.38
CA ARG A 257 -5.09 9.32 19.65
C ARG A 257 -6.54 8.83 19.61
N GLY A 258 -6.82 7.68 20.26
CA GLY A 258 -8.19 7.28 20.58
C GLY A 258 -9.09 7.17 19.35
N PHE A 259 -8.64 6.46 18.32
CA PHE A 259 -9.54 6.02 17.26
C PHE A 259 -10.32 4.81 17.79
N SER A 260 -11.24 5.07 18.68
CA SER A 260 -12.26 4.12 19.16
C SER A 260 -13.53 4.25 18.32
#